data_851d34170c687a48357f99b0b25e52db
#
_entry.id   851d34170c687a48357f99b0b25e52db
#
_cell.length_a   1.000
_cell.length_b   1.000
_cell.length_c   1.000
_cell.angle_alpha   90.00
_cell.angle_beta   90.00
_cell.angle_gamma   90.00
#
_symmetry.space_group_name_H-M   'P 1'
#
loop_
_entity.id
_entity.type
_entity.pdbx_description
1 polymer ?
#
loop_
_entity_poly.entity_id
_entity_poly.type
_entity_poly.pdbx_seq_one_letter_code
_entity_poly.pdbx_strand_id
1 'polypeptide(L)'
;MLCKRCKKEILDDSKFCNHCGAKQIKERSSKKRGNGQGTVYKDSNGKWIAEYTIGWDSENGNLTRRKRRKKGFATKAEALEYMPQLRQDLPQIDVGIKFKDLYQKWLLLHEEKVTASTINCYKAAYKYLSGIYYAEVASIKTDHLQKCIDSCPQGRRTKENMKALCTSLWKYAMQLDVVDKNYAEYIYIRKEEKEARVAFSMDQLELMWNSVSAVENLKYILVLCYTGLRLGEMLNARSEHFNRDDGYFIAGSKTDAGKDRIITISPKIEGFFLEFGEGDYLFFGDKISEKKFRETIFYPALEQIGIDGQKEDGTHTYSPHCCRHTFATLMKNVSAPATDKQKLIGHSKFEMTAHYTHTDITSLKNITDNL
;
A
#
# COMPACT_ATOMS: atom_id res chain seq x y z
N MET A 1 -31.16 -11.57 -56.09
CA MET A 1 -29.89 -11.84 -56.82
C MET A 1 -29.84 -13.24 -57.41
N LEU A 2 -29.00 -13.49 -58.43
CA LEU A 2 -28.84 -14.84 -59.01
C LEU A 2 -27.80 -15.67 -58.20
N CYS A 3 -28.12 -16.92 -57.93
CA CYS A 3 -27.20 -17.84 -57.29
C CYS A 3 -25.91 -18.02 -58.11
N LYS A 4 -24.74 -17.93 -57.47
CA LYS A 4 -23.44 -18.06 -58.11
C LYS A 4 -23.17 -19.43 -58.72
N ARG A 5 -23.85 -20.51 -58.22
CA ARG A 5 -23.67 -21.89 -58.65
C ARG A 5 -24.74 -22.35 -59.66
N CYS A 6 -26.03 -22.27 -59.28
CA CYS A 6 -27.10 -22.80 -60.12
C CYS A 6 -27.83 -21.76 -60.97
N LYS A 7 -27.48 -20.46 -60.86
CA LYS A 7 -28.02 -19.32 -61.60
C LYS A 7 -29.51 -19.04 -61.44
N LYS A 8 -30.19 -19.74 -60.52
CA LYS A 8 -31.57 -19.48 -60.16
C LYS A 8 -31.67 -18.26 -59.28
N GLU A 9 -32.81 -17.59 -59.31
CA GLU A 9 -33.08 -16.39 -58.54
C GLU A 9 -33.28 -16.71 -57.08
N ILE A 10 -32.67 -15.93 -56.21
CA ILE A 10 -32.73 -16.06 -54.75
C ILE A 10 -32.86 -14.67 -54.12
N LEU A 11 -33.32 -14.56 -52.88
CA LEU A 11 -33.42 -13.31 -52.16
C LEU A 11 -32.05 -12.62 -52.04
N ASP A 12 -32.03 -11.30 -52.09
CA ASP A 12 -30.78 -10.52 -52.16
C ASP A 12 -29.89 -10.62 -50.91
N ASP A 13 -30.46 -10.98 -49.79
CA ASP A 13 -29.77 -11.18 -48.49
C ASP A 13 -29.46 -12.65 -48.15
N SER A 14 -29.76 -13.59 -49.06
CA SER A 14 -29.61 -15.02 -48.84
C SER A 14 -28.14 -15.41 -48.63
N LYS A 15 -27.82 -15.96 -47.48
CA LYS A 15 -26.47 -16.52 -47.17
C LYS A 15 -26.21 -17.82 -47.91
N PHE A 16 -27.24 -18.59 -48.19
CA PHE A 16 -27.19 -19.87 -48.93
C PHE A 16 -28.31 -19.89 -50.00
N CYS A 17 -28.04 -20.60 -51.08
CA CYS A 17 -29.04 -20.80 -52.10
C CYS A 17 -30.08 -21.84 -51.64
N ASN A 18 -31.39 -21.50 -51.67
CA ASN A 18 -32.47 -22.40 -51.32
C ASN A 18 -32.71 -23.52 -52.37
N HIS A 19 -32.13 -23.43 -53.59
CA HIS A 19 -32.26 -24.43 -54.64
C HIS A 19 -31.09 -25.42 -54.70
N CYS A 20 -29.84 -25.02 -54.36
CA CYS A 20 -28.66 -25.88 -54.49
C CYS A 20 -27.74 -25.91 -53.27
N GLY A 21 -28.12 -25.24 -52.17
CA GLY A 21 -27.35 -25.15 -50.91
C GLY A 21 -26.04 -24.36 -50.99
N ALA A 22 -25.68 -23.79 -52.15
CA ALA A 22 -24.39 -23.10 -52.29
C ALA A 22 -24.33 -21.82 -51.46
N LYS A 23 -23.27 -21.60 -50.69
CA LYS A 23 -23.03 -20.36 -49.92
C LYS A 23 -22.80 -19.19 -50.85
N GLN A 24 -23.58 -18.09 -50.70
CA GLN A 24 -23.56 -16.93 -51.56
C GLN A 24 -22.67 -15.81 -51.05
N ILE A 25 -22.49 -15.68 -49.74
CA ILE A 25 -21.63 -14.68 -49.11
C ILE A 25 -20.26 -15.32 -48.86
N LYS A 26 -19.21 -14.81 -49.47
CA LYS A 26 -17.85 -15.09 -49.04
C LYS A 26 -17.58 -14.28 -47.77
N GLU A 27 -17.64 -14.90 -46.63
CA GLU A 27 -17.00 -14.34 -45.42
C GLU A 27 -15.51 -14.19 -45.74
N ARG A 28 -15.04 -12.95 -45.84
CA ARG A 28 -13.61 -12.69 -45.83
C ARG A 28 -13.12 -13.06 -44.42
N SER A 29 -12.60 -14.28 -44.25
CA SER A 29 -11.83 -14.62 -43.07
C SER A 29 -10.57 -13.76 -43.10
N SER A 30 -10.60 -12.62 -42.44
CA SER A 30 -9.37 -11.92 -42.12
C SER A 30 -8.63 -12.82 -41.15
N LYS A 31 -7.58 -13.53 -41.61
CA LYS A 31 -6.63 -14.20 -40.70
C LYS A 31 -6.03 -13.10 -39.84
N LYS A 32 -6.62 -12.87 -38.67
CA LYS A 32 -6.06 -11.97 -37.64
C LYS A 32 -4.77 -12.61 -37.17
N ARG A 33 -3.66 -11.88 -37.26
CA ARG A 33 -2.42 -12.28 -36.63
C ARG A 33 -2.61 -12.32 -35.12
N GLY A 34 -1.87 -13.19 -34.45
CA GLY A 34 -1.82 -13.25 -32.99
C GLY A 34 -1.39 -11.92 -32.38
N ASN A 35 -1.86 -11.63 -31.18
CA ASN A 35 -1.46 -10.44 -30.42
C ASN A 35 0.08 -10.40 -30.29
N GLY A 36 0.67 -9.20 -30.43
CA GLY A 36 2.12 -9.03 -30.32
C GLY A 36 2.92 -9.22 -31.62
N GLN A 37 2.29 -9.57 -32.76
CA GLN A 37 2.98 -9.75 -34.05
C GLN A 37 3.12 -8.47 -34.89
N GLY A 38 2.59 -7.34 -34.44
CA GLY A 38 2.56 -6.08 -35.19
C GLY A 38 1.58 -6.10 -36.36
N THR A 39 1.47 -4.98 -37.06
CA THR A 39 0.50 -4.78 -38.14
C THR A 39 1.19 -4.26 -39.41
N VAL A 40 0.78 -4.78 -40.58
CA VAL A 40 1.23 -4.32 -41.86
C VAL A 40 0.02 -3.88 -42.68
N TYR A 41 0.05 -2.63 -43.19
CA TYR A 41 -1.04 -2.03 -43.96
C TYR A 41 -0.50 -1.09 -45.04
N LYS A 42 -1.34 -0.70 -45.99
CA LYS A 42 -0.99 0.27 -47.06
C LYS A 42 -1.32 1.67 -46.59
N ASP A 43 -0.47 2.63 -46.96
CA ASP A 43 -0.77 4.07 -46.86
C ASP A 43 -1.63 4.56 -48.02
N SER A 44 -1.96 5.86 -48.01
CA SER A 44 -2.73 6.52 -49.08
C SER A 44 -2.03 6.51 -50.44
N ASN A 45 -0.70 6.34 -50.47
CA ASN A 45 0.11 6.32 -51.70
C ASN A 45 0.35 4.88 -52.20
N GLY A 46 -0.36 3.88 -51.62
CA GLY A 46 -0.24 2.49 -52.02
C GLY A 46 0.98 1.77 -51.54
N LYS A 47 1.87 2.42 -50.76
CA LYS A 47 3.07 1.82 -50.17
C LYS A 47 2.75 1.10 -48.84
N TRP A 48 3.51 0.05 -48.52
CA TRP A 48 3.27 -0.71 -47.31
C TRP A 48 4.00 -0.08 -46.12
N ILE A 49 3.34 -0.18 -44.95
CA ILE A 49 3.84 0.27 -43.65
C ILE A 49 3.91 -0.94 -42.73
N ALA A 50 5.05 -1.11 -42.05
CA ALA A 50 5.19 -2.00 -40.93
C ALA A 50 5.02 -1.18 -39.63
N GLU A 51 4.14 -1.59 -38.74
CA GLU A 51 3.85 -0.92 -37.46
C GLU A 51 3.92 -1.94 -36.33
N TYR A 52 4.68 -1.61 -35.28
CA TYR A 52 4.78 -2.41 -34.07
C TYR A 52 4.47 -1.57 -32.83
N THR A 53 3.66 -2.10 -31.92
CA THR A 53 3.34 -1.44 -30.66
C THR A 53 4.45 -1.73 -29.65
N ILE A 54 5.07 -0.68 -29.12
CA ILE A 54 6.17 -0.76 -28.15
C ILE A 54 5.74 -0.50 -26.71
N GLY A 55 4.50 -0.05 -26.49
CA GLY A 55 3.97 0.23 -25.16
C GLY A 55 2.73 1.09 -25.20
N TRP A 56 2.27 1.47 -24.01
CA TRP A 56 1.13 2.35 -23.79
C TRP A 56 1.55 3.44 -22.80
N ASP A 57 1.26 4.70 -23.10
CA ASP A 57 1.42 5.83 -22.21
C ASP A 57 0.08 6.18 -21.59
N SER A 58 0.06 6.50 -20.30
CA SER A 58 -1.14 6.98 -19.61
C SER A 58 -0.95 8.46 -19.29
N GLU A 59 -1.64 9.32 -20.03
CA GLU A 59 -1.74 10.75 -19.74
C GLU A 59 -3.19 11.08 -19.42
N ASN A 60 -3.44 11.68 -18.26
CA ASN A 60 -4.77 12.13 -17.79
C ASN A 60 -5.87 11.05 -17.85
N GLY A 61 -5.51 9.80 -17.54
CA GLY A 61 -6.46 8.68 -17.58
C GLY A 61 -6.75 8.10 -18.97
N ASN A 62 -6.20 8.67 -20.03
CA ASN A 62 -6.30 8.15 -21.38
C ASN A 62 -5.06 7.32 -21.73
N LEU A 63 -5.29 6.07 -22.16
CA LEU A 63 -4.23 5.19 -22.65
C LEU A 63 -3.93 5.49 -24.11
N THR A 64 -2.76 6.07 -24.37
CA THR A 64 -2.24 6.29 -25.72
C THR A 64 -1.23 5.24 -26.12
N ARG A 65 -1.36 4.72 -27.35
CA ARG A 65 -0.55 3.61 -27.84
C ARG A 65 0.76 4.10 -28.45
N ARG A 66 1.90 3.80 -27.84
CA ARG A 66 3.22 4.04 -28.44
C ARG A 66 3.50 3.04 -29.53
N LYS A 67 3.90 3.55 -30.72
CA LYS A 67 4.10 2.73 -31.90
C LYS A 67 5.44 3.07 -32.58
N ARG A 68 6.14 2.05 -33.06
CA ARG A 68 7.20 2.22 -34.05
C ARG A 68 6.67 1.87 -35.43
N ARG A 69 7.03 2.64 -36.45
CA ARG A 69 6.61 2.39 -37.81
C ARG A 69 7.73 2.70 -38.80
N LYS A 70 7.83 1.87 -39.83
CA LYS A 70 8.63 2.11 -41.04
C LYS A 70 7.70 2.09 -42.22
N LYS A 71 7.79 3.13 -43.07
CA LYS A 71 6.98 3.32 -44.26
C LYS A 71 7.82 3.11 -45.53
N GLY A 72 7.16 2.92 -46.67
CA GLY A 72 7.78 3.00 -47.95
C GLY A 72 8.11 1.66 -48.64
N PHE A 73 7.66 0.53 -48.05
CA PHE A 73 7.87 -0.78 -48.65
C PHE A 73 7.04 -0.96 -49.95
N ALA A 74 7.65 -1.57 -50.97
CA ALA A 74 6.95 -1.82 -52.24
C ALA A 74 5.93 -2.96 -52.09
N THR A 75 6.30 -3.99 -51.31
CA THR A 75 5.46 -5.18 -51.09
C THR A 75 5.14 -5.45 -49.64
N LYS A 76 4.05 -6.21 -49.44
CA LYS A 76 3.69 -6.70 -48.11
C LYS A 76 4.73 -7.63 -47.51
N ALA A 77 5.41 -8.39 -48.34
CA ALA A 77 6.46 -9.34 -47.93
C ALA A 77 7.64 -8.59 -47.32
N GLU A 78 8.13 -7.55 -47.98
CA GLU A 78 9.21 -6.69 -47.47
C GLU A 78 8.85 -6.03 -46.14
N ALA A 79 7.64 -5.51 -46.02
CA ALA A 79 7.19 -4.92 -44.77
C ALA A 79 7.10 -5.95 -43.63
N LEU A 80 6.80 -7.20 -43.93
CA LEU A 80 6.81 -8.32 -43.00
C LEU A 80 8.18 -8.77 -42.59
N GLU A 81 9.10 -8.82 -43.53
CA GLU A 81 10.52 -9.19 -43.31
C GLU A 81 11.23 -8.14 -42.46
N TYR A 82 10.83 -6.88 -42.58
CA TYR A 82 11.34 -5.79 -41.72
C TYR A 82 10.80 -5.80 -40.29
N MET A 83 9.70 -6.49 -40.00
CA MET A 83 9.05 -6.49 -38.69
C MET A 83 9.98 -6.91 -37.51
N PRO A 84 10.86 -7.91 -37.65
CA PRO A 84 11.86 -8.25 -36.63
C PRO A 84 12.79 -7.08 -36.28
N GLN A 85 13.20 -6.28 -37.30
CA GLN A 85 14.06 -5.12 -37.07
C GLN A 85 13.39 -4.02 -36.23
N LEU A 86 12.09 -3.82 -36.37
CA LEU A 86 11.34 -2.90 -35.49
C LEU A 86 11.31 -3.36 -34.02
N ARG A 87 11.66 -4.62 -33.75
CA ARG A 87 11.75 -5.22 -32.42
C ARG A 87 13.20 -5.17 -31.87
N GLN A 88 14.23 -5.10 -32.72
CA GLN A 88 15.64 -5.25 -32.31
C GLN A 88 16.12 -4.21 -31.28
N ASP A 89 15.50 -3.01 -31.26
CA ASP A 89 15.83 -1.97 -30.28
C ASP A 89 14.89 -1.96 -29.05
N LEU A 90 14.00 -2.93 -28.93
CA LEU A 90 13.31 -3.15 -27.65
C LEU A 90 14.31 -3.78 -26.70
N PRO A 91 14.38 -3.35 -25.43
CA PRO A 91 15.13 -4.11 -24.44
C PRO A 91 14.69 -5.56 -24.58
N GLN A 92 15.66 -6.48 -24.69
CA GLN A 92 15.37 -7.91 -24.82
C GLN A 92 14.40 -8.25 -23.70
N ILE A 93 13.20 -8.75 -24.08
CA ILE A 93 12.26 -9.30 -23.12
C ILE A 93 13.00 -10.49 -22.52
N ASP A 94 13.40 -10.36 -21.28
CA ASP A 94 14.12 -11.40 -20.55
C ASP A 94 13.08 -12.48 -20.20
N VAL A 95 12.66 -13.25 -21.22
CA VAL A 95 11.59 -14.26 -21.12
C VAL A 95 11.93 -15.31 -20.06
N GLY A 96 13.23 -15.45 -19.75
CA GLY A 96 13.76 -16.35 -18.74
C GLY A 96 14.09 -15.67 -17.40
N ILE A 97 13.65 -14.41 -17.15
CA ILE A 97 13.97 -13.76 -15.87
C ILE A 97 13.46 -14.60 -14.69
N LYS A 98 14.37 -14.88 -13.76
CA LYS A 98 14.02 -15.58 -12.52
C LYS A 98 13.36 -14.64 -11.52
N PHE A 99 12.52 -15.18 -10.66
CA PHE A 99 11.80 -14.40 -9.64
C PHE A 99 12.77 -13.59 -8.75
N LYS A 100 13.89 -14.15 -8.37
CA LYS A 100 14.94 -13.46 -7.60
C LYS A 100 15.47 -12.23 -8.33
N ASP A 101 15.73 -12.35 -9.62
CA ASP A 101 16.32 -11.27 -10.43
C ASP A 101 15.28 -10.16 -10.67
N LEU A 102 14.02 -10.54 -10.91
CA LEU A 102 12.90 -9.60 -11.00
C LEU A 102 12.76 -8.80 -9.70
N TYR A 103 12.81 -9.47 -8.53
CA TYR A 103 12.74 -8.82 -7.23
C TYR A 103 13.88 -7.82 -7.03
N GLN A 104 15.10 -8.17 -7.38
CA GLN A 104 16.26 -7.28 -7.24
C GLN A 104 16.12 -6.04 -8.14
N LYS A 105 15.74 -6.21 -9.41
CA LYS A 105 15.49 -5.10 -10.35
C LYS A 105 14.37 -4.19 -9.82
N TRP A 106 13.27 -4.78 -9.36
CA TRP A 106 12.14 -4.05 -8.81
C TRP A 106 12.51 -3.29 -7.53
N LEU A 107 13.28 -3.90 -6.63
CA LEU A 107 13.67 -3.31 -5.35
C LEU A 107 14.48 -2.03 -5.56
N LEU A 108 15.48 -2.04 -6.46
CA LEU A 108 16.28 -0.87 -6.80
C LEU A 108 15.42 0.31 -7.28
N LEU A 109 14.37 0.04 -8.06
CA LEU A 109 13.46 1.07 -8.57
C LEU A 109 12.47 1.58 -7.51
N HIS A 110 12.24 0.82 -6.44
CA HIS A 110 11.27 1.13 -5.41
C HIS A 110 11.89 1.73 -4.14
N GLU A 111 13.16 1.49 -3.86
CA GLU A 111 13.83 2.00 -2.65
C GLU A 111 13.76 3.53 -2.54
N GLU A 112 13.78 4.24 -3.67
CA GLU A 112 13.66 5.70 -3.72
C GLU A 112 12.20 6.22 -3.60
N LYS A 113 11.21 5.35 -3.86
CA LYS A 113 9.79 5.75 -3.98
C LYS A 113 8.96 5.49 -2.73
N VAL A 114 9.44 4.64 -1.83
CA VAL A 114 8.72 4.21 -0.64
C VAL A 114 9.55 4.35 0.62
N THR A 115 8.89 4.37 1.78
CA THR A 115 9.59 4.52 3.06
C THR A 115 10.44 3.29 3.39
N ALA A 116 11.54 3.48 4.13
CA ALA A 116 12.39 2.40 4.63
C ALA A 116 11.60 1.32 5.40
N SER A 117 10.56 1.70 6.13
CA SER A 117 9.66 0.77 6.83
C SER A 117 8.92 -0.14 5.85
N THR A 118 8.40 0.39 4.74
CA THR A 118 7.74 -0.40 3.70
C THR A 118 8.71 -1.37 3.04
N ILE A 119 9.93 -0.92 2.73
CA ILE A 119 10.98 -1.78 2.19
C ILE A 119 11.31 -2.93 3.14
N ASN A 120 11.43 -2.66 4.44
CA ASN A 120 11.68 -3.70 5.45
C ASN A 120 10.54 -4.73 5.50
N CYS A 121 9.27 -4.31 5.38
CA CYS A 121 8.13 -5.21 5.26
C CYS A 121 8.24 -6.10 4.02
N TYR A 122 8.63 -5.55 2.87
CA TYR A 122 8.83 -6.31 1.64
C TYR A 122 10.03 -7.27 1.74
N LYS A 123 11.15 -6.82 2.31
CA LYS A 123 12.33 -7.69 2.56
C LYS A 123 11.96 -8.86 3.50
N ALA A 124 11.17 -8.61 4.53
CA ALA A 124 10.67 -9.66 5.43
C ALA A 124 9.72 -10.63 4.72
N ALA A 125 8.77 -10.13 3.93
CA ALA A 125 7.83 -10.94 3.15
C ALA A 125 8.54 -11.79 2.08
N TYR A 126 9.56 -11.24 1.42
CA TYR A 126 10.34 -11.92 0.39
C TYR A 126 10.96 -13.23 0.90
N LYS A 127 11.42 -13.28 2.15
CA LYS A 127 12.04 -14.48 2.74
C LYS A 127 11.13 -15.73 2.65
N TYR A 128 9.82 -15.53 2.72
CA TYR A 128 8.83 -16.62 2.67
C TYR A 128 8.47 -17.05 1.24
N LEU A 129 9.07 -16.43 0.22
CA LEU A 129 8.90 -16.77 -1.19
C LEU A 129 10.08 -17.59 -1.74
N SER A 130 10.95 -18.12 -0.86
CA SER A 130 12.18 -18.84 -1.24
C SER A 130 11.93 -20.03 -2.17
N GLY A 131 10.79 -20.70 -2.07
CA GLY A 131 10.41 -21.82 -2.94
C GLY A 131 10.30 -21.49 -4.43
N ILE A 132 10.21 -20.20 -4.78
CA ILE A 132 10.08 -19.75 -6.17
C ILE A 132 11.25 -18.87 -6.65
N TYR A 133 12.30 -18.65 -5.85
CA TYR A 133 13.40 -17.75 -6.17
C TYR A 133 14.04 -18.02 -7.52
N TYR A 134 14.22 -19.27 -7.87
CA TYR A 134 14.92 -19.70 -9.08
C TYR A 134 13.98 -20.10 -10.22
N ALA A 135 12.66 -20.01 -10.00
CA ALA A 135 11.68 -20.25 -11.03
C ALA A 135 11.62 -19.07 -12.01
N GLU A 136 11.39 -19.36 -13.28
CA GLU A 136 11.12 -18.35 -14.30
C GLU A 136 9.77 -17.68 -14.01
N VAL A 137 9.74 -16.35 -14.01
CA VAL A 137 8.54 -15.56 -13.69
C VAL A 137 7.36 -15.93 -14.58
N ALA A 138 7.60 -16.16 -15.86
CA ALA A 138 6.59 -16.57 -16.84
C ALA A 138 5.92 -17.92 -16.50
N SER A 139 6.64 -18.81 -15.80
CA SER A 139 6.14 -20.13 -15.40
C SER A 139 5.35 -20.10 -14.10
N ILE A 140 5.51 -19.06 -13.26
CA ILE A 140 4.86 -18.96 -11.97
C ILE A 140 3.40 -18.54 -12.16
N LYS A 141 2.48 -19.32 -11.60
CA LYS A 141 1.04 -19.09 -11.63
C LYS A 141 0.51 -18.90 -10.20
N THR A 142 -0.77 -18.56 -10.08
CA THR A 142 -1.43 -18.30 -8.78
C THR A 142 -1.23 -19.43 -7.78
N ASP A 143 -1.29 -20.69 -8.21
CA ASP A 143 -1.14 -21.86 -7.33
C ASP A 143 0.27 -21.96 -6.70
N HIS A 144 1.32 -21.61 -7.45
CA HIS A 144 2.68 -21.54 -6.91
C HIS A 144 2.82 -20.46 -5.83
N LEU A 145 2.22 -19.28 -6.07
CA LEU A 145 2.19 -18.19 -5.11
C LEU A 145 1.36 -18.55 -3.87
N GLN A 146 0.20 -19.18 -4.09
CA GLN A 146 -0.68 -19.62 -3.02
C GLN A 146 0.02 -20.62 -2.10
N LYS A 147 0.75 -21.59 -2.65
CA LYS A 147 1.55 -22.53 -1.86
C LYS A 147 2.56 -21.84 -0.95
N CYS A 148 3.24 -20.78 -1.44
CA CYS A 148 4.15 -19.99 -0.60
C CYS A 148 3.41 -19.27 0.53
N ILE A 149 2.22 -18.73 0.26
CA ILE A 149 1.38 -18.07 1.28
C ILE A 149 0.91 -19.08 2.32
N ASP A 150 0.43 -20.25 1.89
CA ASP A 150 -0.13 -21.27 2.78
C ASP A 150 0.95 -21.91 3.67
N SER A 151 2.15 -22.09 3.13
CA SER A 151 3.30 -22.60 3.88
C SER A 151 3.96 -21.60 4.82
N CYS A 152 3.57 -20.30 4.74
CA CYS A 152 4.12 -19.28 5.63
C CYS A 152 3.63 -19.49 7.07
N PRO A 153 4.55 -19.70 8.07
CA PRO A 153 4.17 -19.94 9.46
C PRO A 153 3.73 -18.67 10.19
N GLN A 154 3.89 -17.51 9.57
CA GLN A 154 3.56 -16.23 10.17
C GLN A 154 2.08 -15.90 10.08
N GLY A 155 1.62 -15.01 10.97
CA GLY A 155 0.24 -14.55 11.01
C GLY A 155 -0.20 -13.79 9.73
N ARG A 156 -1.49 -13.58 9.64
CA ARG A 156 -2.19 -12.98 8.50
C ARG A 156 -1.52 -11.73 7.93
N ARG A 157 -1.02 -10.82 8.77
CA ARG A 157 -0.38 -9.57 8.33
C ARG A 157 0.84 -9.81 7.44
N THR A 158 1.66 -10.80 7.79
CA THR A 158 2.82 -11.18 6.96
C THR A 158 2.37 -11.73 5.62
N LYS A 159 1.32 -12.57 5.60
CA LYS A 159 0.73 -13.12 4.37
C LYS A 159 0.15 -12.00 3.48
N GLU A 160 -0.50 -11.00 4.08
CA GLU A 160 -0.97 -9.79 3.36
C GLU A 160 0.20 -9.00 2.73
N ASN A 161 1.32 -8.85 3.45
CA ASN A 161 2.53 -8.21 2.92
C ASN A 161 3.16 -9.04 1.78
N MET A 162 3.15 -10.39 1.88
CA MET A 162 3.59 -11.27 0.78
C MET A 162 2.72 -11.08 -0.46
N LYS A 163 1.40 -11.07 -0.31
CA LYS A 163 0.47 -10.80 -1.42
C LYS A 163 0.72 -9.41 -2.04
N ALA A 164 0.88 -8.38 -1.22
CA ALA A 164 1.14 -7.02 -1.68
C ALA A 164 2.46 -6.93 -2.47
N LEU A 165 3.53 -7.57 -1.97
CA LEU A 165 4.80 -7.68 -2.68
C LEU A 165 4.64 -8.40 -4.02
N CYS A 166 4.02 -9.59 -4.03
CA CYS A 166 3.78 -10.34 -5.26
C CYS A 166 2.94 -9.52 -6.26
N THR A 167 1.87 -8.86 -5.80
CA THR A 167 1.05 -8.00 -6.67
C THR A 167 1.87 -6.90 -7.33
N SER A 168 2.78 -6.27 -6.58
CA SER A 168 3.65 -5.21 -7.10
C SER A 168 4.69 -5.76 -8.08
N LEU A 169 5.29 -6.92 -7.78
CA LEU A 169 6.25 -7.59 -8.67
C LEU A 169 5.60 -8.03 -9.99
N TRP A 170 4.36 -8.56 -9.94
CA TRP A 170 3.65 -8.93 -11.16
C TRP A 170 3.23 -7.73 -12.00
N LYS A 171 2.86 -6.61 -11.37
CA LYS A 171 2.67 -5.34 -12.09
C LYS A 171 3.94 -4.91 -12.82
N TYR A 172 5.08 -5.04 -12.17
CA TYR A 172 6.37 -4.74 -12.78
C TYR A 172 6.73 -5.72 -13.90
N ALA A 173 6.50 -7.03 -13.71
CA ALA A 173 6.71 -8.04 -14.75
C ALA A 173 5.81 -7.80 -15.98
N MET A 174 4.57 -7.32 -15.79
CA MET A 174 3.70 -6.89 -16.89
C MET A 174 4.24 -5.67 -17.63
N GLN A 175 4.85 -4.70 -16.92
CA GLN A 175 5.50 -3.53 -17.55
C GLN A 175 6.69 -3.94 -18.40
N LEU A 176 7.35 -5.06 -18.06
CA LEU A 176 8.47 -5.64 -18.81
C LEU A 176 8.01 -6.63 -19.90
N ASP A 177 6.70 -6.79 -20.10
CA ASP A 177 6.10 -7.76 -21.04
C ASP A 177 6.52 -9.23 -20.77
N VAL A 178 6.94 -9.55 -19.53
CA VAL A 178 7.33 -10.92 -19.10
C VAL A 178 6.09 -11.80 -18.88
N VAL A 179 4.99 -11.19 -18.42
CA VAL A 179 3.70 -11.86 -18.18
C VAL A 179 2.54 -11.01 -18.69
N ASP A 180 1.45 -11.65 -19.11
CA ASP A 180 0.28 -10.97 -19.68
C ASP A 180 -0.73 -10.52 -18.62
N LYS A 181 -0.67 -11.11 -17.41
CA LYS A 181 -1.62 -10.85 -16.33
C LYS A 181 -1.00 -10.99 -14.95
N ASN A 182 -1.63 -10.34 -13.97
CA ASN A 182 -1.19 -10.38 -12.58
C ASN A 182 -1.78 -11.59 -11.85
N TYR A 183 -1.02 -12.69 -11.78
CA TYR A 183 -1.44 -13.89 -11.06
C TYR A 183 -1.54 -13.72 -9.55
N ALA A 184 -0.88 -12.70 -8.97
CA ALA A 184 -0.92 -12.44 -7.54
C ALA A 184 -2.25 -11.82 -7.06
N GLU A 185 -3.05 -11.27 -7.95
CA GLU A 185 -4.37 -10.72 -7.60
C GLU A 185 -5.33 -11.80 -7.08
N TYR A 186 -5.19 -13.02 -7.59
CA TYR A 186 -6.04 -14.17 -7.25
C TYR A 186 -5.60 -14.92 -5.99
N ILE A 187 -4.53 -14.48 -5.31
CA ILE A 187 -4.11 -15.05 -4.02
C ILE A 187 -5.23 -14.85 -2.99
N TYR A 188 -5.61 -15.92 -2.34
CA TYR A 188 -6.56 -15.91 -1.23
C TYR A 188 -5.84 -15.98 0.11
N ILE A 189 -6.25 -15.15 1.06
CA ILE A 189 -5.78 -15.19 2.45
C ILE A 189 -7.01 -15.34 3.32
N ARG A 190 -7.05 -16.42 4.11
CA ARG A 190 -8.15 -16.67 5.02
C ARG A 190 -8.34 -15.49 5.97
N LYS A 191 -9.59 -15.07 6.14
CA LYS A 191 -9.94 -14.06 7.15
C LYS A 191 -9.84 -14.71 8.52
N GLU A 192 -8.96 -14.17 9.34
CA GLU A 192 -8.93 -14.47 10.77
C GLU A 192 -9.75 -13.41 11.50
N GLU A 193 -10.47 -13.79 12.52
CA GLU A 193 -11.12 -12.82 13.40
C GLU A 193 -10.01 -11.97 14.03
N LYS A 194 -10.13 -10.67 13.88
CA LYS A 194 -9.19 -9.76 14.55
C LYS A 194 -9.60 -9.70 16.00
N GLU A 195 -8.69 -10.05 16.89
CA GLU A 195 -8.84 -9.70 18.29
C GLU A 195 -9.13 -8.21 18.40
N ALA A 196 -10.16 -7.87 19.19
CA ALA A 196 -10.50 -6.47 19.42
C ALA A 196 -9.28 -5.77 20.04
N ARG A 197 -8.97 -4.57 19.53
CA ARG A 197 -7.89 -3.78 20.12
C ARG A 197 -8.32 -3.35 21.51
N VAL A 198 -7.52 -3.72 22.51
CA VAL A 198 -7.81 -3.48 23.92
C VAL A 198 -7.42 -2.04 24.27
N ALA A 199 -8.32 -1.30 24.94
CA ALA A 199 -8.01 -0.07 25.65
C ALA A 199 -7.80 -0.42 27.14
N PHE A 200 -7.05 0.37 27.88
CA PHE A 200 -7.04 0.24 29.33
C PHE A 200 -8.41 0.57 29.92
N SER A 201 -8.84 -0.22 30.90
CA SER A 201 -10.09 0.06 31.65
C SER A 201 -9.90 1.26 32.59
N MET A 202 -11.01 1.81 33.08
CA MET A 202 -10.94 2.91 34.07
C MET A 202 -10.24 2.47 35.35
N ASP A 203 -10.48 1.25 35.83
CA ASP A 203 -9.82 0.69 37.02
C ASP A 203 -8.30 0.57 36.81
N GLN A 204 -7.88 0.19 35.61
CA GLN A 204 -6.45 0.12 35.27
C GLN A 204 -5.81 1.51 35.18
N LEU A 205 -6.51 2.51 34.65
CA LEU A 205 -6.04 3.89 34.68
C LEU A 205 -5.92 4.42 36.11
N GLU A 206 -6.90 4.16 36.96
CA GLU A 206 -6.86 4.53 38.37
C GLU A 206 -5.68 3.86 39.09
N LEU A 207 -5.45 2.57 38.83
CA LEU A 207 -4.30 1.86 39.37
C LEU A 207 -2.97 2.49 38.93
N MET A 208 -2.85 2.89 37.66
CA MET A 208 -1.67 3.62 37.16
C MET A 208 -1.46 4.93 37.89
N TRP A 209 -2.53 5.72 38.10
CA TRP A 209 -2.47 6.98 38.85
C TRP A 209 -2.06 6.80 40.30
N ASN A 210 -2.58 5.79 40.96
CA ASN A 210 -2.25 5.50 42.37
C ASN A 210 -0.82 4.97 42.53
N SER A 211 -0.24 4.41 41.47
CA SER A 211 1.08 3.78 41.47
C SER A 211 2.21 4.65 40.88
N VAL A 212 1.88 5.78 40.23
CA VAL A 212 2.88 6.58 39.50
C VAL A 212 4.01 7.13 40.36
N SER A 213 3.75 7.41 41.65
CA SER A 213 4.78 7.86 42.58
C SER A 213 5.79 6.75 42.96
N ALA A 214 5.37 5.48 42.92
CA ALA A 214 6.23 4.34 43.18
C ALA A 214 6.89 3.77 41.92
N VAL A 215 6.21 3.89 40.78
CA VAL A 215 6.67 3.39 39.49
C VAL A 215 6.71 4.56 38.49
N GLU A 216 7.78 5.33 38.55
CA GLU A 216 7.96 6.60 37.82
C GLU A 216 7.69 6.49 36.30
N ASN A 217 8.05 5.35 35.70
CA ASN A 217 7.85 5.10 34.27
C ASN A 217 6.38 5.12 33.83
N LEU A 218 5.41 5.01 34.76
CA LEU A 218 3.98 5.10 34.46
C LEU A 218 3.60 6.49 33.94
N LYS A 219 4.34 7.55 34.30
CA LYS A 219 4.11 8.91 33.77
C LYS A 219 4.10 8.94 32.22
N TYR A 220 4.98 8.19 31.57
CA TYR A 220 5.04 8.13 30.10
C TYR A 220 3.85 7.39 29.51
N ILE A 221 3.34 6.36 30.19
CA ILE A 221 2.15 5.62 29.78
C ILE A 221 0.90 6.49 29.92
N LEU A 222 0.77 7.18 31.03
CA LEU A 222 -0.32 8.13 31.29
C LEU A 222 -0.28 9.28 30.27
N VAL A 223 0.88 9.85 29.95
CA VAL A 223 1.02 10.85 28.88
C VAL A 223 0.49 10.31 27.56
N LEU A 224 0.86 9.09 27.16
CA LEU A 224 0.32 8.46 25.95
C LEU A 224 -1.22 8.27 26.00
N CYS A 225 -1.76 7.93 27.19
CA CYS A 225 -3.22 7.76 27.39
C CYS A 225 -4.02 9.07 27.35
N TYR A 226 -3.41 10.18 27.75
CA TYR A 226 -4.08 11.49 27.80
C TYR A 226 -3.72 12.44 26.63
N THR A 227 -2.79 12.05 25.74
CA THR A 227 -2.44 12.81 24.52
C THR A 227 -2.83 12.08 23.24
N GLY A 228 -3.01 10.76 23.31
CA GLY A 228 -3.28 9.92 22.15
C GLY A 228 -2.16 9.85 21.13
N LEU A 229 -0.94 10.22 21.49
CA LEU A 229 0.24 10.14 20.63
C LEU A 229 0.48 8.69 20.18
N ARG A 230 0.98 8.55 18.94
CA ARG A 230 1.67 7.30 18.56
C ARG A 230 3.03 7.26 19.27
N LEU A 231 3.50 6.07 19.61
CA LEU A 231 4.80 5.95 20.27
C LEU A 231 5.92 6.68 19.50
N GLY A 232 5.98 6.50 18.17
CA GLY A 232 6.97 7.20 17.36
C GLY A 232 6.81 8.72 17.36
N GLU A 233 5.60 9.26 17.52
CA GLU A 233 5.35 10.70 17.66
C GLU A 233 5.90 11.21 18.99
N MET A 234 5.63 10.49 20.09
CA MET A 234 6.18 10.82 21.41
C MET A 234 7.71 10.81 21.41
N LEU A 235 8.33 9.75 20.89
CA LEU A 235 9.79 9.59 20.91
C LEU A 235 10.53 10.56 19.98
N ASN A 236 9.84 11.20 19.04
CA ASN A 236 10.41 12.20 18.13
C ASN A 236 9.95 13.63 18.43
N ALA A 237 9.12 13.83 19.48
CA ALA A 237 8.71 15.17 19.91
C ALA A 237 9.93 15.99 20.34
N ARG A 238 10.05 17.23 19.84
CA ARG A 238 11.17 18.11 20.10
C ARG A 238 10.86 19.12 21.19
N SER A 239 11.83 19.39 22.06
CA SER A 239 11.70 20.37 23.14
C SER A 239 11.45 21.79 22.59
N GLU A 240 12.04 22.15 21.47
CA GLU A 240 11.87 23.44 20.79
C GLU A 240 10.43 23.71 20.32
N HIS A 241 9.62 22.65 20.16
CA HIS A 241 8.22 22.73 19.73
C HIS A 241 7.23 22.70 20.90
N PHE A 242 7.72 22.80 22.13
CA PHE A 242 6.91 22.83 23.35
C PHE A 242 6.64 24.26 23.81
N ASN A 243 5.38 24.66 23.75
CA ASN A 243 4.92 25.93 24.33
C ASN A 243 4.37 25.65 25.73
N ARG A 244 5.20 25.92 26.74
CA ARG A 244 4.89 25.68 28.14
C ARG A 244 3.78 26.61 28.64
N ASP A 245 3.79 27.88 28.21
CA ASP A 245 2.85 28.90 28.68
C ASP A 245 1.42 28.61 28.22
N ASP A 246 1.28 28.17 26.98
CA ASP A 246 -0.02 27.82 26.40
C ASP A 246 -0.38 26.32 26.58
N GLY A 247 0.47 25.51 27.19
CA GLY A 247 0.22 24.10 27.50
C GLY A 247 -0.07 23.24 26.28
N TYR A 248 0.75 23.35 25.23
CA TYR A 248 0.72 22.48 24.06
C TYR A 248 2.12 22.23 23.49
N PHE A 249 2.26 21.22 22.66
CA PHE A 249 3.44 20.99 21.84
C PHE A 249 3.04 20.51 20.44
N ILE A 250 3.97 20.64 19.50
CA ILE A 250 3.77 20.18 18.13
C ILE A 250 4.48 18.83 17.97
N ALA A 251 3.73 17.83 17.55
CA ALA A 251 4.24 16.51 17.23
C ALA A 251 3.65 16.04 15.90
N GLY A 252 4.40 15.24 15.17
CA GLY A 252 3.94 14.77 13.88
C GLY A 252 4.51 13.43 13.48
N SER A 253 3.74 12.70 12.66
CA SER A 253 4.21 11.49 11.99
C SER A 253 4.50 11.78 10.51
N LYS A 254 5.20 10.85 9.85
CA LYS A 254 5.58 10.93 8.42
C LYS A 254 4.40 10.95 7.43
N THR A 255 3.16 10.93 7.90
CA THR A 255 1.95 10.99 7.07
C THR A 255 1.44 12.41 7.02
N ASP A 256 0.99 12.91 5.88
CA ASP A 256 0.47 14.27 5.69
C ASP A 256 -0.61 14.63 6.71
N ALA A 257 -1.42 13.66 7.16
CA ALA A 257 -2.45 13.79 8.19
C ALA A 257 -1.95 13.90 9.64
N GLY A 258 -0.71 13.62 9.88
CA GLY A 258 -0.12 13.65 11.22
C GLY A 258 1.05 14.61 11.33
N LYS A 259 1.36 15.34 10.26
CA LYS A 259 2.47 16.29 10.24
C LYS A 259 2.09 17.55 10.99
N ASP A 260 2.98 17.97 11.91
CA ASP A 260 2.84 19.21 12.68
C ASP A 260 1.51 19.38 13.43
N ARG A 261 1.05 18.30 14.06
CA ARG A 261 -0.19 18.28 14.84
C ARG A 261 0.01 18.94 16.19
N ILE A 262 -0.90 19.84 16.55
CA ILE A 262 -0.95 20.45 17.88
C ILE A 262 -1.51 19.42 18.86
N ILE A 263 -0.77 19.17 19.95
CA ILE A 263 -1.13 18.31 21.07
C ILE A 263 -1.31 19.18 22.30
N THR A 264 -2.53 19.32 22.73
CA THR A 264 -2.87 20.02 23.98
C THR A 264 -2.68 19.11 25.19
N ILE A 265 -2.23 19.68 26.29
CA ILE A 265 -1.89 18.96 27.53
C ILE A 265 -3.11 19.04 28.47
N SER A 266 -3.63 17.87 28.87
CA SER A 266 -4.67 17.80 29.90
C SER A 266 -4.11 18.24 31.26
N PRO A 267 -4.86 19.00 32.07
CA PRO A 267 -4.49 19.38 33.45
C PRO A 267 -4.06 18.19 34.31
N LYS A 268 -4.63 17.00 34.05
CA LYS A 268 -4.30 15.78 34.79
C LYS A 268 -2.82 15.37 34.66
N ILE A 269 -2.21 15.61 33.50
CA ILE A 269 -0.82 15.21 33.21
C ILE A 269 0.14 16.40 33.18
N GLU A 270 -0.35 17.61 33.36
CA GLU A 270 0.46 18.84 33.29
C GLU A 270 1.65 18.82 34.22
N GLY A 271 1.48 18.26 35.44
CA GLY A 271 2.55 18.12 36.42
C GLY A 271 3.76 17.35 35.91
N PHE A 272 3.57 16.35 35.03
CA PHE A 272 4.70 15.61 34.45
C PHE A 272 5.53 16.47 33.51
N PHE A 273 4.93 17.47 32.86
CA PHE A 273 5.62 18.36 31.92
C PHE A 273 6.55 19.38 32.60
N LEU A 274 6.52 19.49 33.91
CA LEU A 274 7.50 20.27 34.66
C LEU A 274 8.92 19.64 34.57
N GLU A 275 8.96 18.32 34.42
CA GLU A 275 10.22 17.55 34.33
C GLU A 275 10.68 17.32 32.89
N PHE A 276 9.83 17.62 31.88
CA PHE A 276 10.13 17.43 30.48
C PHE A 276 10.69 18.70 29.82
N GLY A 277 11.35 18.52 28.69
CA GLY A 277 11.85 19.63 27.86
C GLY A 277 13.32 19.95 28.05
N GLU A 278 14.06 19.16 28.85
CA GLU A 278 15.51 19.23 28.90
C GLU A 278 16.12 18.40 27.77
N GLY A 279 17.08 19.00 27.03
CA GLY A 279 17.71 18.38 25.86
C GLY A 279 16.90 18.53 24.56
N ASP A 280 17.29 17.80 23.52
CA ASP A 280 16.70 17.91 22.17
C ASP A 280 15.31 17.30 22.04
N TYR A 281 15.04 16.25 22.81
CA TYR A 281 13.79 15.47 22.77
C TYR A 281 12.95 15.74 24.00
N LEU A 282 11.69 16.13 23.80
CA LEU A 282 10.79 16.61 24.85
C LEU A 282 10.69 15.66 26.07
N PHE A 283 10.59 14.36 25.87
CA PHE A 283 10.27 13.41 26.93
C PHE A 283 11.51 12.72 27.54
N PHE A 284 12.63 12.67 26.82
CA PHE A 284 13.77 11.85 27.24
C PHE A 284 15.12 12.58 27.13
N GLY A 285 15.12 13.87 26.72
CA GLY A 285 16.35 14.61 26.42
C GLY A 285 17.08 14.10 25.19
N ASP A 286 17.37 12.80 25.15
CA ASP A 286 18.04 12.11 24.04
C ASP A 286 17.07 11.21 23.24
N LYS A 287 17.52 10.81 22.05
CA LYS A 287 16.76 9.90 21.18
C LYS A 287 16.78 8.48 21.70
N ILE A 288 15.60 7.91 21.92
CA ILE A 288 15.46 6.47 22.22
C ILE A 288 14.67 5.75 21.13
N SER A 289 14.95 4.45 20.93
CA SER A 289 14.23 3.62 19.97
C SER A 289 12.91 3.12 20.55
N GLU A 290 11.91 2.87 19.68
CA GLU A 290 10.65 2.25 20.10
C GLU A 290 10.86 0.89 20.81
N LYS A 291 11.87 0.12 20.37
CA LYS A 291 12.21 -1.16 20.99
C LYS A 291 12.66 -0.93 22.43
N LYS A 292 13.62 -0.02 22.64
CA LYS A 292 14.13 0.32 23.99
C LYS A 292 12.99 0.79 24.89
N PHE A 293 12.13 1.68 24.41
CA PHE A 293 10.98 2.16 25.19
C PHE A 293 10.07 1.00 25.65
N ARG A 294 9.74 0.08 24.74
CA ARG A 294 8.89 -1.07 25.09
C ARG A 294 9.54 -1.96 26.15
N GLU A 295 10.81 -2.29 25.96
CA GLU A 295 11.53 -3.28 26.79
C GLU A 295 11.98 -2.72 28.15
N THR A 296 12.25 -1.42 28.27
CA THR A 296 12.79 -0.84 29.51
C THR A 296 11.83 0.07 30.26
N ILE A 297 10.75 0.54 29.62
CA ILE A 297 9.80 1.48 30.21
C ILE A 297 8.40 0.89 30.25
N PHE A 298 7.82 0.58 29.07
CA PHE A 298 6.41 0.27 28.95
C PHE A 298 6.03 -1.05 29.63
N TYR A 299 6.65 -2.16 29.21
CA TYR A 299 6.30 -3.47 29.76
C TYR A 299 6.72 -3.62 31.23
N PRO A 300 7.93 -3.23 31.66
CA PRO A 300 8.29 -3.34 33.07
C PRO A 300 7.39 -2.51 34.00
N ALA A 301 6.94 -1.32 33.57
CA ALA A 301 6.06 -0.51 34.40
C ALA A 301 4.67 -1.14 34.58
N LEU A 302 4.09 -1.73 33.53
CA LEU A 302 2.82 -2.44 33.61
C LEU A 302 2.90 -3.74 34.42
N GLU A 303 4.01 -4.48 34.28
CA GLU A 303 4.26 -5.70 35.03
C GLU A 303 4.37 -5.43 36.53
N GLN A 304 5.11 -4.38 36.95
CA GLN A 304 5.28 -3.99 38.35
C GLN A 304 3.94 -3.70 39.06
N ILE A 305 2.94 -3.23 38.34
CA ILE A 305 1.59 -2.95 38.89
C ILE A 305 0.57 -4.05 38.56
N GLY A 306 1.01 -5.18 37.97
CA GLY A 306 0.17 -6.34 37.70
C GLY A 306 -0.87 -6.17 36.59
N ILE A 307 -0.74 -5.16 35.71
CA ILE A 307 -1.69 -4.95 34.60
C ILE A 307 -1.38 -5.87 33.43
N ASP A 308 -0.11 -6.09 33.09
CA ASP A 308 0.31 -6.92 31.99
C ASP A 308 1.56 -7.72 32.37
N GLY A 309 1.69 -8.89 31.79
CA GLY A 309 2.86 -9.74 31.88
C GLY A 309 3.08 -10.46 30.55
N GLN A 310 4.27 -11.00 30.38
CA GLN A 310 4.58 -11.80 29.21
C GLN A 310 3.78 -13.10 29.23
N LYS A 311 3.03 -13.38 28.17
CA LYS A 311 2.30 -14.64 27.99
C LYS A 311 3.25 -15.80 27.69
N GLU A 312 2.76 -17.04 27.73
CA GLU A 312 3.54 -18.24 27.43
C GLU A 312 4.15 -18.23 26.02
N ASP A 313 3.48 -17.59 25.05
CA ASP A 313 3.96 -17.42 23.68
C ASP A 313 4.95 -16.25 23.51
N GLY A 314 5.34 -15.58 24.60
CA GLY A 314 6.24 -14.44 24.59
C GLY A 314 5.58 -13.11 24.18
N THR A 315 4.27 -13.07 23.95
CA THR A 315 3.54 -11.85 23.61
C THR A 315 3.00 -11.14 24.85
N HIS A 316 2.55 -9.89 24.67
CA HIS A 316 1.88 -9.08 25.68
C HIS A 316 0.44 -8.77 25.26
N THR A 317 -0.45 -8.61 26.24
CA THR A 317 -1.85 -8.20 26.02
C THR A 317 -1.90 -6.75 25.54
N TYR A 318 -1.12 -5.89 26.18
CA TYR A 318 -1.06 -4.47 25.91
C TYR A 318 0.14 -4.10 25.03
N SER A 319 0.01 -3.00 24.34
CA SER A 319 1.09 -2.36 23.59
C SER A 319 0.95 -0.83 23.71
N PRO A 320 1.97 -0.03 23.41
CA PRO A 320 1.84 1.43 23.46
C PRO A 320 0.69 1.99 22.61
N HIS A 321 0.23 1.23 21.60
CA HIS A 321 -0.93 1.64 20.79
C HIS A 321 -2.27 1.55 21.56
N CYS A 322 -2.33 0.73 22.61
CA CYS A 322 -3.48 0.63 23.49
C CYS A 322 -3.75 1.95 24.22
N CYS A 323 -2.70 2.72 24.57
CA CYS A 323 -2.84 4.06 25.17
C CYS A 323 -3.66 4.99 24.25
N ARG A 324 -3.39 4.96 22.95
CA ARG A 324 -4.14 5.76 21.99
C ARG A 324 -5.59 5.29 21.83
N HIS A 325 -5.87 3.99 21.99
CA HIS A 325 -7.25 3.49 22.06
C HIS A 325 -7.95 3.95 23.34
N THR A 326 -7.20 4.01 24.46
CA THR A 326 -7.70 4.57 25.73
C THR A 326 -8.06 6.05 25.57
N PHE A 327 -7.17 6.85 24.99
CA PHE A 327 -7.46 8.26 24.67
C PHE A 327 -8.72 8.42 23.83
N ALA A 328 -8.85 7.63 22.76
CA ALA A 328 -10.06 7.64 21.93
C ALA A 328 -11.33 7.26 22.70
N THR A 329 -11.21 6.38 23.69
CA THR A 329 -12.31 5.96 24.55
C THR A 329 -12.68 7.07 25.55
N LEU A 330 -11.69 7.69 26.19
CA LEU A 330 -11.90 8.84 27.09
C LEU A 330 -12.63 9.98 26.38
N MET A 331 -12.18 10.33 25.17
CA MET A 331 -12.80 11.40 24.37
C MET A 331 -14.25 11.11 23.95
N LYS A 332 -14.75 9.88 23.98
CA LYS A 332 -16.16 9.62 23.68
C LYS A 332 -17.10 10.34 24.64
N ASN A 333 -16.70 10.46 25.89
CA ASN A 333 -17.50 11.06 26.96
C ASN A 333 -17.39 12.60 27.00
N VAL A 334 -16.45 13.19 26.29
CA VAL A 334 -16.30 14.65 26.23
C VAL A 334 -17.28 15.23 25.21
N SER A 335 -18.02 16.27 25.56
CA SER A 335 -18.91 16.97 24.62
C SER A 335 -18.11 17.94 23.76
N ALA A 336 -17.78 17.54 22.52
CA ALA A 336 -17.04 18.37 21.56
C ALA A 336 -17.32 17.94 20.12
N PRO A 337 -17.08 18.83 19.13
CA PRO A 337 -17.24 18.49 17.71
C PRO A 337 -16.38 17.28 17.30
N ALA A 338 -16.95 16.38 16.51
CA ALA A 338 -16.24 15.20 16.03
C ALA A 338 -14.97 15.54 15.23
N THR A 339 -14.99 16.67 14.53
CA THR A 339 -13.84 17.20 13.75
C THR A 339 -12.65 17.52 14.66
N ASP A 340 -12.88 18.13 15.82
CA ASP A 340 -11.81 18.52 16.73
C ASP A 340 -11.25 17.30 17.48
N LYS A 341 -12.12 16.35 17.88
CA LYS A 341 -11.69 15.05 18.39
C LYS A 341 -10.82 14.30 17.38
N GLN A 342 -11.18 14.36 16.09
CA GLN A 342 -10.39 13.71 15.03
C GLN A 342 -9.03 14.40 14.79
N LYS A 343 -8.96 15.73 14.87
CA LYS A 343 -7.70 16.49 14.83
C LYS A 343 -6.76 16.05 15.95
N LEU A 344 -7.28 15.97 17.20
CA LEU A 344 -6.49 15.50 18.35
C LEU A 344 -6.00 14.07 18.19
N ILE A 345 -6.80 13.17 17.60
CA ILE A 345 -6.34 11.79 17.34
C ILE A 345 -5.42 11.73 16.12
N GLY A 346 -5.56 12.60 15.11
CA GLY A 346 -4.83 12.54 13.86
C GLY A 346 -5.22 11.33 13.00
N HIS A 347 -6.51 11.19 12.65
CA HIS A 347 -7.03 10.16 11.75
C HIS A 347 -7.17 10.70 10.33
N SER A 348 -6.58 10.02 9.35
CA SER A 348 -6.45 10.43 7.95
C SER A 348 -7.72 10.44 7.10
N LYS A 349 -8.85 9.94 7.58
CA LYS A 349 -10.07 9.80 6.75
C LYS A 349 -10.88 11.09 6.53
N PHE A 350 -10.49 12.23 7.09
CA PHE A 350 -11.23 13.48 6.99
C PHE A 350 -10.48 14.64 6.32
N GLU A 351 -9.35 14.38 5.71
CA GLU A 351 -8.41 15.41 5.19
C GLU A 351 -8.92 16.22 4.01
N MET A 352 -9.90 15.75 3.27
CA MET A 352 -10.38 16.51 2.11
C MET A 352 -11.16 17.79 2.44
N THR A 353 -11.54 17.99 3.70
CA THR A 353 -12.28 19.20 4.14
C THR A 353 -11.47 20.14 5.05
N ALA A 354 -10.29 19.70 5.51
CA ALA A 354 -9.51 20.39 6.56
C ALA A 354 -8.61 21.52 6.03
N HIS A 355 -8.55 21.76 4.74
CA HIS A 355 -7.68 22.81 4.17
C HIS A 355 -8.09 24.27 4.48
N TYR A 356 -9.25 24.48 5.13
CA TYR A 356 -9.80 25.83 5.33
C TYR A 356 -10.14 26.22 6.78
N THR A 357 -9.89 25.37 7.78
CA THR A 357 -10.14 25.72 9.17
C THR A 357 -8.84 25.88 9.93
N HIS A 358 -8.49 27.11 10.33
CA HIS A 358 -7.46 27.36 11.33
C HIS A 358 -7.78 26.50 12.56
N THR A 359 -6.78 25.76 13.04
CA THR A 359 -6.92 24.94 14.24
C THR A 359 -6.96 25.90 15.43
N ASP A 360 -8.12 26.04 16.05
CA ASP A 360 -8.28 26.83 17.28
C ASP A 360 -7.76 26.00 18.47
N ILE A 361 -6.66 26.45 19.07
CA ILE A 361 -6.03 25.81 20.22
C ILE A 361 -7.04 25.76 21.40
N THR A 362 -7.86 26.79 21.58
CA THR A 362 -8.86 26.88 22.64
C THR A 362 -9.87 25.74 22.53
N SER A 363 -10.37 25.46 21.33
CA SER A 363 -11.28 24.33 21.09
C SER A 363 -10.65 22.98 21.39
N LEU A 364 -9.36 22.81 21.09
CA LEU A 364 -8.64 21.57 21.39
C LEU A 364 -8.36 21.44 22.89
N LYS A 365 -8.03 22.52 23.59
CA LYS A 365 -7.86 22.54 25.05
C LYS A 365 -9.15 22.18 25.78
N ASN A 366 -10.28 22.72 25.37
CA ASN A 366 -11.58 22.37 25.96
C ASN A 366 -11.86 20.86 25.96
N ILE A 367 -11.30 20.11 24.99
CA ILE A 367 -11.43 18.64 24.97
C ILE A 367 -10.51 18.02 26.01
N THR A 368 -9.23 18.42 26.03
CA THR A 368 -8.22 17.81 26.92
C THR A 368 -8.41 18.21 28.37
N ASP A 369 -9.01 19.38 28.65
CA ASP A 369 -9.33 19.85 30.02
C ASP A 369 -10.48 19.06 30.64
N ASN A 370 -11.33 18.41 29.83
CA ASN A 370 -12.45 17.59 30.27
C ASN A 370 -12.18 16.08 30.18
N LEU A 371 -10.94 15.67 29.93
CA LEU A 371 -10.52 14.26 30.00
C LEU A 371 -10.23 13.87 31.45
#